data_501dfbf38a8f34abbb0b62970fc114e7
#
_entry.id   501dfbf38a8f34abbb0b62970fc114e7
#
_cell.length_a   1.000
_cell.length_b   1.000
_cell.length_c   1.000
_cell.angle_alpha   90.00
_cell.angle_beta   90.00
_cell.angle_gamma   90.00
#
_symmetry.space_group_name_H-M   'P 1'
#
loop_
_entity.id
_entity.type
_entity.pdbx_description
1 polymer ?
#
loop_
_entity_poly.entity_id
_entity_poly.type
_entity_poly.pdbx_seq_one_letter_code
_entity_poly.pdbx_strand_id
1 'polypeptide(L)'
;ARNIEGGGSLTILASALIETGSKMDEVIFEEFKGTGNMELKLDRSLADRRIFPAIDPIASGTRREDLLLDPQEAPVIWAVRRILANMNNTERAMDMLIKSLKQTDDNKEFLMRTAKKGQGATTSRDTTLM
;
A
#
# COMPACT_ATOMS: atom_id res chain seq x y z
N ALA A 1 19.49 3.54 -6.05
CA ALA A 1 19.54 2.36 -5.15
C ALA A 1 20.02 1.16 -5.94
N ARG A 2 20.81 0.32 -5.30
CA ARG A 2 21.34 -0.86 -5.96
C ARG A 2 21.93 -1.84 -4.96
N ASN A 3 22.03 -3.10 -5.37
CA ASN A 3 22.86 -4.07 -4.68
C ASN A 3 24.29 -3.89 -5.16
N ILE A 4 25.23 -4.02 -4.23
CA ILE A 4 26.64 -3.85 -4.53
C ILE A 4 27.24 -5.21 -4.78
N GLU A 5 28.00 -5.34 -5.88
CA GLU A 5 28.72 -6.57 -6.18
C GLU A 5 29.72 -6.84 -5.06
N GLY A 6 29.72 -8.05 -4.55
CA GLY A 6 30.58 -8.42 -3.42
C GLY A 6 29.96 -8.23 -2.06
N GLY A 7 28.77 -7.65 -1.96
CA GLY A 7 28.03 -7.55 -0.72
C GLY A 7 27.51 -6.17 -0.41
N GLY A 8 26.40 -6.14 0.33
CA GLY A 8 25.77 -4.90 0.73
C GLY A 8 24.88 -4.30 -0.33
N SER A 9 24.24 -3.19 0.02
CA SER A 9 23.33 -2.51 -0.87
C SER A 9 23.29 -1.02 -0.53
N LEU A 10 22.85 -0.23 -1.48
CA LEU A 10 22.64 1.20 -1.29
C LEU A 10 21.15 1.49 -1.39
N THR A 11 20.58 1.99 -0.30
CA THR A 11 19.19 2.38 -0.23
C THR A 11 19.10 3.90 -0.23
N ILE A 12 18.20 4.44 -1.01
CA ILE A 12 17.96 5.89 -1.07
C ILE A 12 16.51 6.13 -0.66
N LEU A 13 16.33 6.94 0.37
CA LEU A 13 15.02 7.39 0.81
C LEU A 13 14.91 8.88 0.48
N ALA A 14 13.99 9.21 -0.40
CA ALA A 14 13.83 10.59 -0.85
C ALA A 14 12.38 11.01 -0.74
N SER A 15 12.14 12.26 -0.44
CA SER A 15 10.79 12.82 -0.40
C SER A 15 10.63 13.85 -1.51
N ALA A 16 9.42 13.91 -2.06
CA ALA A 16 9.06 14.89 -3.06
C ALA A 16 7.73 15.51 -2.67
N LEU A 17 7.63 16.83 -2.84
CA LEU A 17 6.41 17.55 -2.53
C LEU A 17 5.54 17.65 -3.78
N ILE A 18 4.23 17.50 -3.60
CA ILE A 18 3.25 17.65 -4.67
C ILE A 18 2.12 18.55 -4.16
N GLU A 19 1.34 19.08 -5.09
CA GLU A 19 0.20 19.93 -4.76
C GLU A 19 0.58 21.17 -3.96
N THR A 20 1.77 21.70 -4.24
CA THR A 20 2.27 22.90 -3.57
C THR A 20 1.97 24.18 -4.34
N GLY A 21 1.48 24.05 -5.57
CA GLY A 21 1.31 25.19 -6.48
C GLY A 21 2.60 25.58 -7.18
N SER A 22 3.71 24.91 -6.89
CA SER A 22 5.00 25.18 -7.52
C SER A 22 5.20 24.30 -8.75
N LYS A 23 5.49 24.92 -9.88
CA LYS A 23 5.81 24.18 -11.09
C LYS A 23 7.12 23.43 -10.96
N MET A 24 8.04 23.97 -10.19
CA MET A 24 9.32 23.30 -9.94
C MET A 24 9.11 21.99 -9.19
N ASP A 25 8.26 22.01 -8.18
CA ASP A 25 7.96 20.79 -7.41
C ASP A 25 7.29 19.74 -8.30
N GLU A 26 6.39 20.17 -9.19
CA GLU A 26 5.75 19.25 -10.12
C GLU A 26 6.76 18.63 -11.09
N VAL A 27 7.70 19.42 -11.60
CA VAL A 27 8.74 18.92 -12.50
C VAL A 27 9.61 17.92 -11.79
N ILE A 28 10.04 18.21 -10.56
CA ILE A 28 10.88 17.31 -9.78
C ILE A 28 10.15 15.99 -9.54
N PHE A 29 8.87 16.05 -9.17
CA PHE A 29 8.08 14.86 -8.95
C PHE A 29 7.98 14.00 -10.21
N GLU A 30 7.69 14.62 -11.35
CA GLU A 30 7.55 13.89 -12.61
C GLU A 30 8.86 13.24 -13.03
N GLU A 31 10.00 13.91 -12.80
CA GLU A 31 11.30 13.34 -13.13
C GLU A 31 11.63 12.11 -12.30
N PHE A 32 11.19 12.07 -11.04
CA PHE A 32 11.44 10.93 -10.18
C PHE A 32 10.37 9.84 -10.27
N LYS A 33 9.22 10.18 -10.85
CA LYS A 33 8.12 9.23 -10.97
C LYS A 33 8.54 8.06 -11.86
N GLY A 34 8.34 6.86 -11.33
CA GLY A 34 8.68 5.66 -12.07
C GLY A 34 10.13 5.22 -11.96
N THR A 35 11.00 6.01 -11.34
CA THR A 35 12.39 5.61 -11.17
C THR A 35 12.64 4.89 -9.85
N GLY A 36 11.73 5.02 -8.89
CA GLY A 36 11.88 4.38 -7.58
C GLY A 36 11.44 2.94 -7.58
N ASN A 37 11.91 2.20 -6.59
CA ASN A 37 11.50 0.82 -6.37
C ASN A 37 10.20 0.76 -5.56
N MET A 38 9.94 1.78 -4.75
CA MET A 38 8.78 1.86 -3.89
C MET A 38 8.32 3.31 -3.82
N GLU A 39 7.03 3.50 -3.84
CA GLU A 39 6.42 4.83 -3.75
C GLU A 39 5.38 4.82 -2.65
N LEU A 40 5.55 5.72 -1.68
CA LEU A 40 4.58 5.91 -0.61
C LEU A 40 3.92 7.27 -0.83
N LYS A 41 2.65 7.25 -1.16
CA LYS A 41 1.90 8.47 -1.45
C LYS A 41 1.02 8.85 -0.27
N LEU A 42 1.17 10.07 0.21
CA LEU A 42 0.31 10.62 1.26
C LEU A 42 -0.89 11.32 0.61
N ASP A 43 -2.00 11.36 1.32
CA ASP A 43 -3.24 11.93 0.80
C ASP A 43 -3.75 12.99 1.77
N ARG A 44 -3.91 14.21 1.25
CA ARG A 44 -4.36 15.32 2.08
C ARG A 44 -5.79 15.15 2.58
N SER A 45 -6.66 14.54 1.79
CA SER A 45 -8.05 14.36 2.21
C SER A 45 -8.16 13.44 3.41
N LEU A 46 -7.25 12.47 3.53
CA LEU A 46 -7.21 11.61 4.71
C LEU A 46 -6.80 12.40 5.94
N ALA A 47 -5.79 13.25 5.80
CA ALA A 47 -5.34 14.09 6.90
C ALA A 47 -6.42 15.08 7.33
N ASP A 48 -7.16 15.64 6.39
CA ASP A 48 -8.25 16.56 6.68
C ASP A 48 -9.35 15.89 7.49
N ARG A 49 -9.56 14.61 7.28
CA ARG A 49 -10.52 13.81 8.03
C ARG A 49 -9.95 13.14 9.26
N ARG A 50 -8.71 13.47 9.60
CA ARG A 50 -8.01 12.93 10.78
C ARG A 50 -7.83 11.42 10.70
N ILE A 51 -7.70 10.87 9.52
CA ILE A 51 -7.37 9.47 9.31
C ILE A 51 -5.87 9.37 9.18
N PHE A 52 -5.21 8.80 10.17
CA PHE A 52 -3.75 8.68 10.21
C PHE A 52 -3.35 7.22 10.43
N PRO A 53 -2.28 6.77 9.78
CA PRO A 53 -1.43 7.52 8.83
C PRO A 53 -2.20 7.87 7.55
N ALA A 54 -1.97 9.08 7.05
CA ALA A 54 -2.70 9.59 5.88
C ALA A 54 -2.06 9.09 4.58
N ILE A 55 -2.01 7.80 4.43
CA ILE A 55 -1.39 7.11 3.30
C ILE A 55 -2.47 6.65 2.34
N ASP A 56 -2.24 6.89 1.06
CA ASP A 56 -3.11 6.34 0.02
C ASP A 56 -2.69 4.89 -0.26
N PRO A 57 -3.44 3.90 0.24
CA PRO A 57 -3.03 2.51 0.11
C PRO A 57 -3.21 1.95 -1.31
N ILE A 58 -3.97 2.66 -2.13
CA ILE A 58 -4.21 2.24 -3.51
C ILE A 58 -3.10 2.74 -4.41
N ALA A 59 -2.70 4.00 -4.24
CA ALA A 59 -1.67 4.61 -5.07
C ALA A 59 -0.25 4.25 -4.63
N SER A 60 -0.07 3.86 -3.37
CA SER A 60 1.24 3.44 -2.87
C SER A 60 1.54 2.02 -3.29
N GLY A 61 2.81 1.72 -3.51
CA GLY A 61 3.16 0.37 -3.90
C GLY A 61 4.65 0.16 -4.10
N THR A 62 5.01 -1.08 -4.33
CA THR A 62 6.37 -1.53 -4.55
C THR A 62 6.45 -2.19 -5.92
N ARG A 63 7.52 -1.90 -6.66
CA ARG A 63 7.66 -2.37 -8.04
C ARG A 63 7.72 -3.89 -8.16
N ARG A 64 8.49 -4.53 -7.28
CA ARG A 64 8.69 -5.97 -7.33
C ARG A 64 8.30 -6.60 -5.99
N GLU A 65 7.01 -6.70 -5.75
CA GLU A 65 6.48 -7.29 -4.53
C GLU A 65 6.90 -8.76 -4.39
N ASP A 66 7.02 -9.45 -5.50
CA ASP A 66 7.39 -10.85 -5.52
C ASP A 66 8.76 -11.12 -4.89
N LEU A 67 9.65 -10.13 -4.91
CA LEU A 67 10.96 -10.26 -4.29
C LEU A 67 10.94 -10.04 -2.78
N LEU A 68 9.89 -9.39 -2.29
CA LEU A 68 9.79 -8.98 -0.88
C LEU A 68 8.82 -9.83 -0.08
N LEU A 69 7.85 -10.44 -0.73
CA LEU A 69 6.81 -11.20 -0.05
C LEU A 69 7.09 -12.68 -0.12
N ASP A 70 6.77 -13.37 0.98
CA ASP A 70 6.78 -14.82 1.02
C ASP A 70 5.76 -15.35 -0.01
N PRO A 71 6.10 -16.43 -0.74
CA PRO A 71 5.14 -16.97 -1.71
C PRO A 71 3.78 -17.33 -1.14
N GLN A 72 3.71 -17.63 0.15
CA GLN A 72 2.43 -17.90 0.79
C GLN A 72 1.66 -16.64 1.14
N GLU A 73 2.35 -15.53 1.37
CA GLU A 73 1.74 -14.27 1.72
C GLU A 73 1.32 -13.45 0.50
N ALA A 74 2.03 -13.56 -0.59
CA ALA A 74 1.81 -12.73 -1.76
C ALA A 74 0.36 -12.78 -2.28
N PRO A 75 -0.27 -13.96 -2.44
CA PRO A 75 -1.66 -13.98 -2.90
C PRO A 75 -2.62 -13.27 -1.96
N VAL A 76 -2.35 -13.34 -0.65
CA VAL A 76 -3.19 -12.68 0.34
C VAL A 76 -3.05 -11.15 0.24
N ILE A 77 -1.83 -10.68 0.11
CA ILE A 77 -1.56 -9.25 -0.07
C ILE A 77 -2.23 -8.74 -1.34
N TRP A 78 -2.13 -9.48 -2.43
CA TRP A 78 -2.76 -9.09 -3.70
C TRP A 78 -4.29 -9.05 -3.57
N ALA A 79 -4.86 -9.98 -2.81
CA ALA A 79 -6.30 -9.97 -2.56
C ALA A 79 -6.70 -8.74 -1.75
N VAL A 80 -5.94 -8.37 -0.74
CA VAL A 80 -6.19 -7.17 0.05
C VAL A 80 -6.15 -5.93 -0.84
N ARG A 81 -5.12 -5.82 -1.67
CA ARG A 81 -4.99 -4.67 -2.55
C ARG A 81 -6.16 -4.59 -3.54
N ARG A 82 -6.63 -5.73 -4.03
CA ARG A 82 -7.78 -5.76 -4.93
C ARG A 82 -9.05 -5.28 -4.23
N ILE A 83 -9.27 -5.72 -3.00
CA ILE A 83 -10.41 -5.28 -2.22
C ILE A 83 -10.37 -3.77 -2.00
N LEU A 84 -9.22 -3.25 -1.62
CA LEU A 84 -9.06 -1.81 -1.40
C LEU A 84 -9.32 -1.02 -2.68
N ALA A 85 -8.78 -1.49 -3.79
CA ALA A 85 -8.97 -0.81 -5.08
C ALA A 85 -10.44 -0.81 -5.51
N ASN A 86 -11.16 -1.90 -5.24
CA ASN A 86 -12.55 -2.00 -5.63
C ASN A 86 -13.49 -1.11 -4.82
N MET A 87 -13.02 -0.60 -3.70
CA MET A 87 -13.85 0.29 -2.88
C MET A 87 -14.04 1.65 -3.53
N ASN A 88 -13.18 2.03 -4.47
CA ASN A 88 -13.25 3.31 -5.19
C ASN A 88 -13.33 4.54 -4.28
N ASN A 89 -12.83 4.42 -3.06
CA ASN A 89 -12.87 5.49 -2.08
C ASN A 89 -11.68 5.31 -1.14
N THR A 90 -10.68 6.17 -1.30
CA THR A 90 -9.45 6.08 -0.54
C THR A 90 -9.68 6.20 0.97
N GLU A 91 -10.61 7.04 1.36
CA GLU A 91 -10.91 7.25 2.78
C GLU A 91 -11.49 6.00 3.42
N ARG A 92 -12.46 5.38 2.75
CA ARG A 92 -13.04 4.13 3.25
C ARG A 92 -12.03 3.00 3.24
N ALA A 93 -11.22 2.93 2.19
CA ALA A 93 -10.20 1.90 2.08
C ALA A 93 -9.20 2.00 3.24
N MET A 94 -8.69 3.20 3.49
CA MET A 94 -7.71 3.38 4.55
C MET A 94 -8.33 3.19 5.94
N ASP A 95 -9.54 3.67 6.15
CA ASP A 95 -10.23 3.49 7.41
C ASP A 95 -10.45 2.00 7.71
N MET A 96 -10.91 1.24 6.73
CA MET A 96 -11.09 -0.20 6.87
C MET A 96 -9.77 -0.90 7.17
N LEU A 97 -8.71 -0.52 6.45
CA LEU A 97 -7.40 -1.13 6.63
C LEU A 97 -6.87 -0.87 8.04
N ILE A 98 -6.97 0.37 8.51
CA ILE A 98 -6.52 0.73 9.86
C ILE A 98 -7.29 -0.06 10.91
N LYS A 99 -8.60 -0.13 10.78
CA LYS A 99 -9.43 -0.87 11.73
C LYS A 99 -9.07 -2.34 11.75
N SER A 100 -8.87 -2.92 10.58
CA SER A 100 -8.49 -4.33 10.48
C SER A 100 -7.13 -4.59 11.11
N LEU A 101 -6.16 -3.71 10.88
CA LEU A 101 -4.84 -3.85 11.47
C LEU A 101 -4.86 -3.70 12.98
N LYS A 102 -5.71 -2.82 13.51
CA LYS A 102 -5.83 -2.63 14.95
C LYS A 102 -6.43 -3.83 15.67
N GLN A 103 -7.13 -4.68 14.96
CA GLN A 103 -7.71 -5.89 15.55
C GLN A 103 -6.73 -7.04 15.65
N THR A 104 -5.52 -6.85 15.16
CA THR A 104 -4.48 -7.89 15.13
C THR A 104 -3.22 -7.37 15.82
N ASP A 105 -2.41 -8.31 16.30
CA ASP A 105 -1.17 -7.97 17.01
C ASP A 105 0.00 -7.76 16.06
N ASP A 106 -0.02 -8.44 14.91
CA ASP A 106 1.06 -8.32 13.94
C ASP A 106 0.57 -8.61 12.52
N ASN A 107 1.45 -8.46 11.56
CA ASN A 107 1.12 -8.66 10.16
C ASN A 107 0.73 -10.10 9.85
N LYS A 108 1.36 -11.06 10.49
CA LYS A 108 1.03 -12.48 10.26
C LYS A 108 -0.41 -12.77 10.64
N GLU A 109 -0.84 -12.27 11.79
CA GLU A 109 -2.21 -12.46 12.23
C GLU A 109 -3.19 -11.78 11.28
N PHE A 110 -2.87 -10.57 10.85
CA PHE A 110 -3.69 -9.85 9.89
C PHE A 110 -3.86 -10.65 8.61
N LEU A 111 -2.77 -11.17 8.06
CA LEU A 111 -2.81 -11.94 6.82
C LEU A 111 -3.56 -13.25 7.01
N MET A 112 -3.39 -13.92 8.14
CA MET A 112 -4.13 -15.16 8.41
C MET A 112 -5.63 -14.91 8.48
N ARG A 113 -6.05 -13.86 9.17
CA ARG A 113 -7.47 -13.51 9.25
C ARG A 113 -8.04 -13.15 7.89
N THR A 114 -7.28 -12.42 7.10
CA THR A 114 -7.70 -12.03 5.77
C THR A 114 -7.84 -13.25 4.85
N ALA A 115 -6.90 -14.18 4.94
CA ALA A 115 -6.95 -15.41 4.16
C ALA A 115 -8.20 -16.22 4.52
N LYS A 116 -8.52 -16.34 5.80
CA LYS A 116 -9.70 -17.05 6.23
C LYS A 116 -10.99 -16.39 5.73
N LYS A 117 -11.05 -15.07 5.81
CA LYS A 117 -12.21 -14.33 5.29
C LYS A 117 -12.33 -14.51 3.78
N GLY A 118 -11.20 -14.49 3.08
CA GLY A 118 -11.20 -14.69 1.65
C GLY A 118 -11.71 -16.05 1.26
N GLN A 119 -11.30 -17.09 1.97
CA GLN A 119 -11.79 -18.42 1.74
C GLN A 119 -13.28 -18.53 2.03
N GLY A 120 -13.72 -17.94 3.12
CA GLY A 120 -15.14 -17.91 3.46
C GLY A 120 -15.94 -17.15 2.44
N ALA A 121 -15.45 -16.03 1.99
CA ALA A 121 -16.11 -15.23 0.97
C ALA A 121 -16.17 -15.96 -0.36
N THR A 122 -15.11 -16.69 -0.71
CA THR A 122 -15.10 -17.48 -1.91
C THR A 122 -16.16 -18.57 -1.86
N THR A 123 -16.34 -19.18 -0.71
CA THR A 123 -17.32 -20.22 -0.51
C THR A 123 -18.74 -19.68 -0.53
N SER A 124 -18.95 -18.55 0.12
CA SER A 124 -20.31 -18.00 0.23
C SER A 124 -20.61 -16.98 -0.86
N ARG A 125 -19.84 -16.87 -1.87
CA ARG A 125 -19.92 -15.90 -2.93
C ARG A 125 -19.40 -14.58 -2.51
N ASP A 126 -18.89 -14.00 -3.23
CA ASP A 126 -18.31 -12.77 -3.21
C ASP A 126 -19.05 -11.60 -2.70
N THR A 127 -20.27 -11.70 -2.54
CA THR A 127 -21.05 -10.60 -2.05
C THR A 127 -20.61 -10.09 -0.70
N THR A 128 -19.99 -10.93 0.09
CA THR A 128 -19.53 -10.53 1.41
C THR A 128 -18.24 -9.72 1.38
N LEU A 129 -17.58 -9.67 0.26
CA LEU A 129 -16.36 -8.90 0.15
C LEU A 129 -16.63 -7.43 0.00
N MET A 130 -17.84 -7.06 -0.32
CA MET A 130 -18.19 -5.67 -0.50
C MET A 130 -18.92 -5.11 0.71
#